data_66f2d965bb7361071d06d46a258fdaee
#
_entry.id   66f2d965bb7361071d06d46a258fdaee
#
_cell.length_a   1.000
_cell.length_b   1.000
_cell.length_c   1.000
_cell.angle_alpha   90.00
_cell.angle_beta   90.00
_cell.angle_gamma   90.00
#
_symmetry.space_group_name_H-M   'P 1'
#
loop_
_entity.id
_entity.type
_entity.pdbx_description
1 polymer ?
#
loop_
_entity_poly.entity_id
_entity_poly.type
_entity_poly.pdbx_seq_one_letter_code
_entity_poly.pdbx_strand_id
1 'polypeptide(L)'
;TPFSFDELHECLDFAILYEEAHGNRQIRDYCSSMVTRLRSLQERAEYAFLRHEGADVGAAVSDLEFLTNIVGLERAVGEAFTKRNQVIIIDLNSVEDEIVELVSAVIARMLFRFLRHAEPRNRFPIHLLLEEAHRYIASTPSRFSIDATKIFERIAKEGRKYGMFVLL
;
A
#
# COMPACT_ATOMS: atom_id res chain seq x y z
N THR A 1 11.77 11.57 11.12
CA THR A 1 12.13 12.10 9.79
C THR A 1 11.54 11.14 8.75
N PRO A 2 10.78 11.61 7.77
CA PRO A 2 10.36 10.75 6.68
C PRO A 2 11.61 10.28 5.91
N PHE A 3 11.64 9.02 5.52
CA PHE A 3 12.70 8.43 4.69
C PHE A 3 12.04 7.85 3.43
N SER A 4 12.80 7.85 2.33
CA SER A 4 12.36 7.23 1.08
C SER A 4 12.67 5.73 1.06
N PHE A 5 12.03 4.99 0.17
CA PHE A 5 12.35 3.58 -0.04
C PHE A 5 13.82 3.39 -0.48
N ASP A 6 14.35 4.35 -1.24
CA ASP A 6 15.75 4.33 -1.70
C ASP A 6 16.76 4.49 -0.56
N GLU A 7 16.41 5.28 0.47
CA GLU A 7 17.27 5.51 1.64
C GLU A 7 17.18 4.40 2.71
N LEU A 8 16.22 3.49 2.56
CA LEU A 8 15.92 2.49 3.59
C LEU A 8 17.12 1.58 3.90
N HIS A 9 17.92 1.21 2.89
CA HIS A 9 19.11 0.39 3.12
C HIS A 9 20.20 1.14 3.87
N GLU A 10 20.39 2.45 3.59
CA GLU A 10 21.35 3.29 4.30
C GLU A 10 20.94 3.49 5.76
N CYS A 11 19.64 3.73 6.01
CA CYS A 11 19.09 3.82 7.35
C CYS A 11 19.30 2.52 8.14
N LEU A 12 19.14 1.37 7.48
CA LEU A 12 19.37 0.07 8.11
C LEU A 12 20.85 -0.18 8.38
N ASP A 13 21.75 0.12 7.45
CA ASP A 13 23.18 0.03 7.65
C ASP A 13 23.65 0.94 8.80
N PHE A 14 23.10 2.15 8.88
CA PHE A 14 23.37 3.05 10.00
C PHE A 14 22.89 2.48 11.34
N ALA A 15 21.70 1.91 11.39
CA ALA A 15 21.17 1.29 12.61
C ALA A 15 22.03 0.10 13.06
N ILE A 16 22.51 -0.72 12.11
CA ILE A 16 23.43 -1.83 12.40
C ILE A 16 24.75 -1.32 12.97
N LEU A 17 25.34 -0.29 12.38
CA LEU A 17 26.58 0.33 12.87
C LEU A 17 26.40 0.90 14.28
N TYR A 18 25.26 1.53 14.54
CA TYR A 18 24.91 2.04 15.86
C TYR A 18 24.88 0.94 16.92
N GLU A 19 24.21 -0.17 16.63
CA GLU A 19 24.12 -1.33 17.52
C GLU A 19 25.48 -2.01 17.73
N GLU A 20 26.31 -2.12 16.70
CA GLU A 20 27.69 -2.64 16.80
C GLU A 20 28.54 -1.78 17.76
N ALA A 21 28.42 -0.45 17.63
CA ALA A 21 29.14 0.50 18.51
C ALA A 21 28.70 0.39 19.98
N HIS A 22 27.46 -0.03 20.22
CA HIS A 22 26.93 -0.25 21.57
C HIS A 22 27.16 -1.68 22.12
N GLY A 23 27.98 -2.48 21.43
CA GLY A 23 28.43 -3.78 21.91
C GLY A 23 27.73 -5.00 21.32
N ASN A 24 26.76 -4.82 20.44
CA ASN A 24 26.07 -5.93 19.77
C ASN A 24 26.83 -6.36 18.50
N ARG A 25 27.96 -7.02 18.67
CA ARG A 25 28.85 -7.39 17.55
C ARG A 25 28.25 -8.38 16.56
N GLN A 26 27.19 -9.12 16.93
CA GLN A 26 26.57 -10.13 16.08
C GLN A 26 25.39 -9.59 15.26
N ILE A 27 24.99 -8.34 15.46
CA ILE A 27 23.82 -7.76 14.78
C ILE A 27 23.96 -7.78 13.26
N ARG A 28 25.16 -7.54 12.75
CA ARG A 28 25.45 -7.56 11.31
C ARG A 28 25.18 -8.93 10.69
N ASP A 29 25.61 -9.99 11.36
CA ASP A 29 25.40 -11.36 10.87
C ASP A 29 23.92 -11.71 10.85
N TYR A 30 23.16 -11.33 11.88
CA TYR A 30 21.73 -11.54 11.91
C TYR A 30 20.97 -10.75 10.85
N CYS A 31 21.41 -9.52 10.55
CA CYS A 31 20.74 -8.64 9.60
C CYS A 31 21.25 -8.80 8.15
N SER A 32 22.34 -9.52 7.91
CA SER A 32 23.00 -9.61 6.59
C SER A 32 22.04 -10.10 5.48
N SER A 33 21.27 -11.12 5.77
CA SER A 33 20.30 -11.66 4.81
C SER A 33 19.16 -10.68 4.51
N MET A 34 18.73 -9.89 5.49
CA MET A 34 17.71 -8.85 5.33
C MET A 34 18.22 -7.69 4.49
N VAL A 35 19.45 -7.21 4.76
CA VAL A 35 20.09 -6.15 3.97
C VAL A 35 20.23 -6.56 2.51
N THR A 36 20.71 -7.79 2.26
CA THR A 36 20.87 -8.30 0.90
C THR A 36 19.54 -8.38 0.16
N ARG A 37 18.48 -8.87 0.82
CA ARG A 37 17.14 -8.92 0.23
C ARG A 37 16.58 -7.54 -0.06
N LEU A 38 16.78 -6.59 0.87
CA LEU A 38 16.31 -5.22 0.68
C LEU A 38 16.98 -4.56 -0.53
N ARG A 39 18.30 -4.70 -0.68
CA ARG A 39 19.01 -4.20 -1.86
C ARG A 39 18.51 -4.84 -3.15
N SER A 40 18.34 -6.16 -3.15
CA SER A 40 17.78 -6.86 -4.30
C SER A 40 16.38 -6.37 -4.68
N LEU A 41 15.52 -6.07 -3.70
CA LEU A 41 14.20 -5.49 -3.94
C LEU A 41 14.30 -4.06 -4.49
N GLN A 42 15.24 -3.26 -3.98
CA GLN A 42 15.46 -1.90 -4.48
C GLN A 42 15.95 -1.86 -5.92
N GLU A 43 16.68 -2.87 -6.38
CA GLU A 43 17.21 -2.94 -7.75
C GLU A 43 16.18 -3.42 -8.78
N ARG A 44 15.11 -4.09 -8.36
CA ARG A 44 14.09 -4.64 -9.26
C ARG A 44 13.21 -3.54 -9.86
N ALA A 45 12.99 -3.64 -11.18
CA ALA A 45 12.16 -2.69 -11.92
C ALA A 45 10.69 -2.73 -11.49
N GLU A 46 10.19 -3.88 -11.02
CA GLU A 46 8.81 -4.07 -10.55
C GLU A 46 8.48 -3.18 -9.34
N TYR A 47 9.50 -2.81 -8.54
CA TYR A 47 9.36 -1.92 -7.39
C TYR A 47 9.67 -0.45 -7.70
N ALA A 48 9.86 -0.09 -8.98
CA ALA A 48 10.16 1.29 -9.37
C ALA A 48 9.10 2.28 -8.90
N PHE A 49 7.85 1.85 -8.76
CA PHE A 49 6.76 2.68 -8.24
C PHE A 49 6.92 3.10 -6.77
N LEU A 50 7.78 2.42 -6.00
CA LEU A 50 8.11 2.79 -4.61
C LEU A 50 9.25 3.82 -4.53
N ARG A 51 9.94 4.06 -5.66
CA ARG A 51 11.02 5.02 -5.72
C ARG A 51 10.46 6.40 -5.97
N HIS A 52 10.94 7.38 -5.22
CA HIS A 52 10.62 8.78 -5.45
C HIS A 52 11.67 9.37 -6.38
N GLU A 53 11.48 9.27 -7.68
CA GLU A 53 12.29 10.02 -8.62
C GLU A 53 11.87 11.50 -8.61
N GLY A 54 12.60 12.32 -7.88
CA GLY A 54 12.58 13.76 -8.03
C GLY A 54 11.42 14.55 -7.41
N ALA A 55 10.58 13.93 -6.58
CA ALA A 55 9.62 14.67 -5.79
C ALA A 55 10.28 15.17 -4.51
N ASP A 56 10.09 16.46 -4.21
CA ASP A 56 10.49 17.07 -2.95
C ASP A 56 10.05 16.17 -1.78
N VAL A 57 11.00 15.61 -1.04
CA VAL A 57 10.79 14.69 0.10
C VAL A 57 9.98 15.35 1.24
N GLY A 58 9.60 16.61 1.06
CA GLY A 58 8.77 17.38 1.97
C GLY A 58 7.25 17.20 1.82
N ALA A 59 6.79 16.68 0.70
CA ALA A 59 5.37 16.43 0.48
C ALA A 59 5.07 14.94 0.65
N ALA A 60 4.86 14.49 1.89
CA ALA A 60 4.14 13.25 2.11
C ALA A 60 2.83 13.37 1.34
N VAL A 61 2.69 12.61 0.24
CA VAL A 61 1.43 12.52 -0.50
C VAL A 61 0.37 12.13 0.53
N SER A 62 -0.56 13.03 0.81
CA SER A 62 -1.58 12.73 1.81
C SER A 62 -2.39 11.55 1.30
N ASP A 63 -2.91 10.72 2.21
CA ASP A 63 -3.84 9.63 1.85
C ASP A 63 -4.94 10.14 0.90
N LEU A 64 -5.29 11.40 1.05
CA LEU A 64 -6.29 12.08 0.24
C LEU A 64 -5.82 12.33 -1.20
N GLU A 65 -4.59 12.77 -1.38
CA GLU A 65 -4.01 13.05 -2.70
C GLU A 65 -3.78 11.75 -3.47
N PHE A 66 -3.33 10.71 -2.81
CA PHE A 66 -3.24 9.37 -3.39
C PHE A 66 -4.60 8.88 -3.87
N LEU A 67 -5.63 9.01 -3.04
CA LEU A 67 -6.99 8.64 -3.40
C LEU A 67 -7.57 9.52 -4.49
N THR A 68 -7.26 10.82 -4.49
CA THR A 68 -7.67 11.75 -5.54
C THR A 68 -7.07 11.34 -6.88
N ASN A 69 -5.81 10.96 -6.91
CA ASN A 69 -5.12 10.55 -8.12
C ASN A 69 -5.56 9.18 -8.63
N ILE A 70 -5.72 8.20 -7.73
CA ILE A 70 -6.13 6.84 -8.12
C ILE A 70 -7.64 6.74 -8.37
N VAL A 71 -8.46 7.34 -7.51
CA VAL A 71 -9.93 7.18 -7.57
C VAL A 71 -10.59 8.34 -8.32
N GLY A 72 -9.81 9.34 -8.75
CA GLY A 72 -10.33 10.49 -9.48
C GLY A 72 -11.35 11.30 -8.66
N LEU A 73 -11.15 11.39 -7.34
CA LEU A 73 -11.97 12.23 -6.48
C LEU A 73 -11.48 13.67 -6.57
N GLU A 74 -12.31 14.58 -7.03
CA GLU A 74 -12.03 16.02 -7.00
C GLU A 74 -12.66 16.66 -5.77
N ARG A 75 -11.88 17.50 -5.10
CA ARG A 75 -12.39 18.36 -4.04
C ARG A 75 -12.88 19.65 -4.65
N ALA A 76 -14.18 19.84 -4.72
CA ALA A 76 -14.73 21.15 -5.03
C ALA A 76 -14.58 22.08 -3.81
N VAL A 77 -14.14 23.31 -4.03
CA VAL A 77 -14.01 24.32 -2.98
C VAL A 77 -15.41 24.63 -2.41
N GLY A 78 -15.64 24.28 -1.15
CA GLY A 78 -16.89 24.53 -0.45
C GLY A 78 -17.95 23.42 -0.55
N GLU A 79 -17.74 22.38 -1.32
CA GLU A 79 -18.62 21.22 -1.42
C GLU A 79 -17.87 19.92 -1.14
N ALA A 80 -18.63 18.89 -0.82
CA ALA A 80 -18.08 17.58 -0.64
C ALA A 80 -17.54 17.01 -1.97
N PHE A 81 -16.57 16.09 -1.88
CA PHE A 81 -15.92 15.44 -3.03
C PHE A 81 -16.88 15.00 -4.12
N THR A 82 -16.60 15.38 -5.35
CA THR A 82 -17.28 14.88 -6.53
C THR A 82 -16.42 13.77 -7.19
N LYS A 83 -17.06 12.72 -7.63
CA LYS A 83 -16.39 11.61 -8.32
C LYS A 83 -16.22 11.98 -9.80
N ARG A 84 -14.99 11.98 -10.29
CA ARG A 84 -14.69 12.28 -11.70
C ARG A 84 -14.87 11.07 -12.61
N ASN A 85 -14.35 9.91 -12.20
CA ASN A 85 -14.38 8.69 -12.98
C ASN A 85 -15.37 7.68 -12.40
N GLN A 86 -16.18 7.07 -13.27
CA GLN A 86 -17.13 6.03 -12.85
C GLN A 86 -16.47 4.65 -12.77
N VAL A 87 -15.50 4.40 -13.64
CA VAL A 87 -14.76 3.14 -13.72
C VAL A 87 -13.27 3.47 -13.74
N ILE A 88 -12.52 2.75 -12.92
CA ILE A 88 -11.06 2.84 -12.86
C ILE A 88 -10.54 1.41 -12.97
N ILE A 89 -9.66 1.19 -13.92
CA ILE A 89 -9.03 -0.11 -14.16
C ILE A 89 -7.58 -0.01 -13.70
N ILE A 90 -7.19 -0.90 -12.79
CA ILE A 90 -5.80 -1.04 -12.34
C ILE A 90 -5.32 -2.38 -12.90
N ASP A 91 -4.46 -2.31 -13.91
CA ASP A 91 -3.88 -3.49 -14.52
C ASP A 91 -2.63 -3.94 -13.74
N LEU A 92 -2.71 -5.14 -13.18
CA LEU A 92 -1.64 -5.77 -12.41
C LEU A 92 -1.08 -7.03 -13.09
N ASN A 93 -1.35 -7.22 -14.38
CA ASN A 93 -0.96 -8.45 -15.09
C ASN A 93 0.56 -8.65 -15.21
N SER A 94 1.32 -7.56 -15.25
CA SER A 94 2.78 -7.59 -15.34
C SER A 94 3.49 -7.68 -13.98
N VAL A 95 2.72 -7.76 -12.88
CA VAL A 95 3.24 -7.72 -11.51
C VAL A 95 3.27 -9.13 -10.93
N GLU A 96 4.33 -9.46 -10.17
CA GLU A 96 4.44 -10.73 -9.45
C GLU A 96 3.32 -10.90 -8.42
N ASP A 97 2.83 -12.11 -8.21
CA ASP A 97 1.66 -12.39 -7.37
C ASP A 97 1.81 -11.92 -5.91
N GLU A 98 3.02 -12.00 -5.35
CA GLU A 98 3.29 -11.50 -3.99
C GLU A 98 3.09 -9.98 -3.88
N ILE A 99 3.44 -9.25 -4.93
CA ILE A 99 3.28 -7.79 -5.00
C ILE A 99 1.83 -7.44 -5.29
N VAL A 100 1.17 -8.19 -6.15
CA VAL A 100 -0.26 -8.02 -6.46
C VAL A 100 -1.09 -8.12 -5.18
N GLU A 101 -0.83 -9.13 -4.34
CA GLU A 101 -1.49 -9.30 -3.04
C GLU A 101 -1.27 -8.06 -2.14
N LEU A 102 -0.04 -7.60 -2.03
CA LEU A 102 0.30 -6.44 -1.21
C LEU A 102 -0.36 -5.15 -1.70
N VAL A 103 -0.21 -4.85 -2.99
CA VAL A 103 -0.71 -3.61 -3.60
C VAL A 103 -2.24 -3.54 -3.52
N SER A 104 -2.91 -4.63 -3.85
CA SER A 104 -4.37 -4.71 -3.78
C SER A 104 -4.89 -4.53 -2.35
N ALA A 105 -4.22 -5.13 -1.36
CA ALA A 105 -4.55 -4.97 0.05
C ALA A 105 -4.35 -3.54 0.54
N VAL A 106 -3.26 -2.88 0.14
CA VAL A 106 -2.99 -1.48 0.49
C VAL A 106 -4.06 -0.57 -0.09
N ILE A 107 -4.38 -0.70 -1.39
CA ILE A 107 -5.42 0.08 -2.05
C ILE A 107 -6.78 -0.13 -1.36
N ALA A 108 -7.16 -1.40 -1.12
CA ALA A 108 -8.42 -1.72 -0.45
C ALA A 108 -8.48 -1.11 0.96
N ARG A 109 -7.38 -1.16 1.72
CA ARG A 109 -7.28 -0.58 3.06
C ARG A 109 -7.40 0.94 3.05
N MET A 110 -6.75 1.61 2.12
CA MET A 110 -6.81 3.07 1.98
C MET A 110 -8.22 3.52 1.60
N LEU A 111 -8.84 2.88 0.61
CA LEU A 111 -10.23 3.15 0.22
C LEU A 111 -11.19 2.93 1.38
N PHE A 112 -11.06 1.82 2.09
CA PHE A 112 -11.91 1.52 3.24
C PHE A 112 -11.73 2.51 4.38
N ARG A 113 -10.48 2.90 4.68
CA ARG A 113 -10.16 3.94 5.67
C ARG A 113 -10.78 5.28 5.28
N PHE A 114 -10.66 5.69 4.03
CA PHE A 114 -11.27 6.92 3.52
C PHE A 114 -12.78 6.90 3.71
N LEU A 115 -13.46 5.85 3.22
CA LEU A 115 -14.91 5.74 3.29
C LEU A 115 -15.45 5.68 4.74
N ARG A 116 -14.66 5.14 5.67
CA ARG A 116 -15.02 5.13 7.10
C ARG A 116 -15.09 6.53 7.72
N HIS A 117 -14.29 7.46 7.23
CA HIS A 117 -14.21 8.84 7.72
C HIS A 117 -14.97 9.82 6.82
N ALA A 118 -15.47 9.38 5.67
CA ALA A 118 -16.24 10.22 4.77
C ALA A 118 -17.62 10.55 5.37
N GLU A 119 -17.97 11.84 5.33
CA GLU A 119 -19.30 12.31 5.73
C GLU A 119 -19.97 13.06 4.57
N PRO A 120 -21.26 12.86 4.34
CA PRO A 120 -22.12 11.83 4.93
C PRO A 120 -21.76 10.42 4.46
N ARG A 121 -21.99 9.41 5.31
CA ARG A 121 -21.73 8.00 4.96
C ARG A 121 -22.49 7.58 3.71
N ASN A 122 -21.91 6.65 2.97
CA ASN A 122 -22.47 6.10 1.72
C ASN A 122 -22.70 7.12 0.60
N ARG A 123 -22.11 8.29 0.69
CA ARG A 123 -22.21 9.31 -0.37
C ARG A 123 -21.58 8.84 -1.69
N PHE A 124 -20.48 8.10 -1.58
CA PHE A 124 -19.73 7.56 -2.71
C PHE A 124 -19.58 6.04 -2.58
N PRO A 125 -20.58 5.28 -3.07
CA PRO A 125 -20.43 3.83 -3.06
C PRO A 125 -19.28 3.43 -4.01
N ILE A 126 -18.36 2.59 -3.52
CA ILE A 126 -17.25 2.03 -4.28
C ILE A 126 -17.46 0.52 -4.37
N HIS A 127 -17.45 0.01 -5.60
CA HIS A 127 -17.43 -1.41 -5.89
C HIS A 127 -16.00 -1.79 -6.30
N LEU A 128 -15.37 -2.62 -5.53
CA LEU A 128 -14.07 -3.19 -5.83
C LEU A 128 -14.28 -4.54 -6.51
N LEU A 129 -14.03 -4.59 -7.81
CA LEU A 129 -14.09 -5.82 -8.59
C LEU A 129 -12.69 -6.42 -8.66
N LEU A 130 -12.53 -7.66 -8.19
CA LEU A 130 -11.27 -8.41 -8.22
C LEU A 130 -11.41 -9.55 -9.23
N GLU A 131 -10.91 -9.36 -10.44
CA GLU A 131 -10.78 -10.45 -11.40
C GLU A 131 -9.67 -11.40 -10.95
N GLU A 132 -9.87 -12.70 -11.11
CA GLU A 132 -8.92 -13.72 -10.64
C GLU A 132 -8.63 -13.58 -9.13
N ALA A 133 -9.67 -13.56 -8.32
CA ALA A 133 -9.61 -13.29 -6.87
C ALA A 133 -8.58 -14.15 -6.12
N HIS A 134 -8.23 -15.33 -6.63
CA HIS A 134 -7.22 -16.21 -6.06
C HIS A 134 -5.80 -15.60 -6.04
N ARG A 135 -5.52 -14.61 -6.89
CA ARG A 135 -4.24 -13.87 -6.91
C ARG A 135 -4.13 -12.85 -5.77
N TYR A 136 -5.27 -12.40 -5.23
CA TYR A 136 -5.33 -11.35 -4.21
C TYR A 136 -5.66 -11.90 -2.82
N ILE A 137 -6.32 -13.05 -2.79
CA ILE A 137 -6.81 -13.70 -1.57
C ILE A 137 -6.20 -15.10 -1.51
N ALA A 138 -5.00 -15.20 -0.95
CA ALA A 138 -4.35 -16.49 -0.78
C ALA A 138 -5.14 -17.38 0.18
N SER A 139 -5.43 -18.60 -0.23
CA SER A 139 -6.11 -19.61 0.60
C SER A 139 -5.22 -20.12 1.75
N THR A 140 -3.91 -20.02 1.59
CA THR A 140 -2.90 -20.33 2.62
C THR A 140 -2.00 -19.12 2.82
N PRO A 141 -1.94 -18.51 4.02
CA PRO A 141 -1.06 -17.40 4.27
C PRO A 141 0.39 -17.84 4.03
N SER A 142 1.07 -17.20 3.09
CA SER A 142 2.51 -17.36 2.97
C SER A 142 3.18 -16.82 4.25
N ARG A 143 4.39 -17.29 4.58
CA ARG A 143 5.15 -16.80 5.74
C ARG A 143 5.41 -15.28 5.72
N PHE A 144 5.16 -14.63 4.60
CA PHE A 144 5.34 -13.21 4.34
C PHE A 144 4.02 -12.49 4.02
N SER A 145 2.89 -13.20 4.01
CA SER A 145 1.60 -12.55 3.80
C SER A 145 1.34 -11.68 5.02
N ILE A 146 1.61 -10.41 4.84
CA ILE A 146 0.91 -9.37 5.58
C ILE A 146 -0.56 -9.78 5.45
N ASP A 147 -1.29 -9.77 6.51
CA ASP A 147 -2.73 -10.07 6.64
C ASP A 147 -3.61 -9.36 5.56
N ALA A 148 -3.22 -9.48 4.30
CA ALA A 148 -3.86 -8.86 3.15
C ALA A 148 -5.29 -9.38 3.03
N THR A 149 -5.47 -10.67 3.19
CA THR A 149 -6.78 -11.33 3.17
C THR A 149 -7.74 -10.74 4.20
N LYS A 150 -7.27 -10.33 5.36
CA LYS A 150 -8.12 -9.77 6.44
C LYS A 150 -8.80 -8.45 6.04
N ILE A 151 -8.20 -7.64 5.16
CA ILE A 151 -8.87 -6.42 4.73
C ILE A 151 -10.10 -6.75 3.87
N PHE A 152 -10.00 -7.71 2.97
CA PHE A 152 -11.13 -8.12 2.13
C PHE A 152 -12.26 -8.76 2.95
N GLU A 153 -11.92 -9.63 3.92
CA GLU A 153 -12.90 -10.15 4.88
C GLU A 153 -13.60 -9.02 5.65
N ARG A 154 -12.84 -8.05 6.09
CA ARG A 154 -13.38 -6.91 6.81
C ARG A 154 -14.32 -6.07 5.95
N ILE A 155 -13.94 -5.81 4.69
CA ILE A 155 -14.78 -5.11 3.74
C ILE A 155 -16.06 -5.91 3.46
N ALA A 156 -15.97 -7.22 3.28
CA ALA A 156 -17.13 -8.08 3.08
C ALA A 156 -18.10 -8.04 4.28
N LYS A 157 -17.58 -8.00 5.51
CA LYS A 157 -18.40 -7.96 6.74
C LYS A 157 -18.98 -6.58 7.05
N GLU A 158 -18.20 -5.52 6.87
CA GLU A 158 -18.52 -4.18 7.36
C GLU A 158 -18.67 -3.13 6.24
N GLY A 159 -18.17 -3.42 5.03
CA GLY A 159 -18.04 -2.44 3.95
C GLY A 159 -19.36 -1.76 3.59
N ARG A 160 -20.47 -2.50 3.60
CA ARG A 160 -21.80 -1.96 3.31
C ARG A 160 -22.16 -0.74 4.18
N LYS A 161 -21.69 -0.70 5.43
CA LYS A 161 -21.97 0.42 6.34
C LYS A 161 -21.33 1.73 5.87
N TYR A 162 -20.29 1.62 5.07
CA TYR A 162 -19.46 2.75 4.61
C TYR A 162 -19.53 2.95 3.09
N GLY A 163 -20.36 2.16 2.40
CA GLY A 163 -20.51 2.23 0.96
C GLY A 163 -19.40 1.51 0.17
N MET A 164 -18.75 0.51 0.77
CA MET A 164 -17.75 -0.29 0.07
C MET A 164 -18.22 -1.73 -0.13
N PHE A 165 -18.08 -2.22 -1.35
CA PHE A 165 -18.49 -3.56 -1.74
C PHE A 165 -17.34 -4.24 -2.47
N VAL A 166 -17.17 -5.55 -2.23
CA VAL A 166 -16.24 -6.41 -2.97
C VAL A 166 -17.03 -7.36 -3.82
N LEU A 167 -16.62 -7.46 -5.06
CA LEU A 167 -17.12 -8.43 -6.06
C LEU A 167 -15.94 -9.31 -6.46
N LEU A 168 -16.11 -10.63 -6.43
CA LEU A 168 -15.10 -11.64 -6.72
C LEU A 168 -15.54 -12.44 -7.94
#